data_dcecefc44f38416f91e97f54a10ce679
#
_entry.id   dcecefc44f38416f91e97f54a10ce679
#
_cell.length_a   1.000
_cell.length_b   1.000
_cell.length_c   1.000
_cell.angle_alpha   90.00
_cell.angle_beta   90.00
_cell.angle_gamma   90.00
#
_symmetry.space_group_name_H-M   'P 1'
#
loop_
_entity.id
_entity.type
_entity.pdbx_description
1 polymer ?
#
loop_
_entity_poly.entity_id
_entity_poly.type
_entity_poly.pdbx_seq_one_letter_code
_entity_poly.pdbx_strand_id
1 'polypeptide(L)'
;KPTINPLGILRLLNNDRGFAAFMLCLFLIGTGNIMVTAPLVIILDDQFKLDYVQAIAILTSIPILIMPFSIPIWSRLLAKVHVVRFRSIHSWIFIIKNLLVFMCILYSWLPGIYIAAVIQGIGFGGGVLEWNLGHHDFASPQSSTQYMGVHVTLTGIRGLLAPLFGVFIYKMLLDQGSATGGGVYLVAALLGILGATGFLLLSKGYSK
;
A
#
# COMPACT_ATOMS: atom_id res chain seq x y z
N LYS A 1 -22.79 21.44 9.13
CA LYS A 1 -22.33 20.07 8.86
C LYS A 1 -21.49 20.11 7.59
N PRO A 2 -20.27 19.61 7.59
CA PRO A 2 -19.49 19.52 6.37
C PRO A 2 -20.16 18.49 5.45
N THR A 3 -20.84 18.94 4.43
CA THR A 3 -21.33 18.09 3.36
C THR A 3 -20.12 17.77 2.47
N ILE A 4 -19.77 16.50 2.37
CA ILE A 4 -18.76 16.02 1.41
C ILE A 4 -19.35 16.24 0.02
N ASN A 5 -18.97 17.35 -0.61
CA ASN A 5 -19.36 17.65 -1.98
C ASN A 5 -18.28 17.08 -2.91
N PRO A 6 -18.60 16.15 -3.83
CA PRO A 6 -17.63 15.61 -4.80
C PRO A 6 -16.89 16.69 -5.58
N LEU A 7 -17.57 17.80 -5.91
CA LEU A 7 -16.95 18.97 -6.52
C LEU A 7 -15.92 19.64 -5.59
N GLY A 8 -16.12 19.56 -4.27
CA GLY A 8 -15.16 20.06 -3.28
C GLY A 8 -13.85 19.26 -3.27
N ILE A 9 -13.92 17.94 -3.48
CA ILE A 9 -12.74 17.08 -3.59
C ILE A 9 -11.90 17.49 -4.80
N LEU A 10 -12.51 17.60 -5.97
CA LEU A 10 -11.82 17.99 -7.20
C LEU A 10 -11.23 19.39 -7.10
N ARG A 11 -11.96 20.35 -6.50
CA ARG A 11 -11.47 21.71 -6.28
C ARG A 11 -10.26 21.74 -5.35
N LEU A 12 -10.27 20.96 -4.26
CA LEU A 12 -9.14 20.87 -3.34
C LEU A 12 -7.91 20.29 -4.02
N LEU A 13 -8.04 19.20 -4.76
CA LEU A 13 -6.93 18.58 -5.50
C LEU A 13 -6.38 19.52 -6.59
N ASN A 14 -7.22 20.34 -7.22
CA ASN A 14 -6.77 21.31 -8.22
C ASN A 14 -6.05 22.51 -7.59
N ASN A 15 -6.47 22.92 -6.40
CA ASN A 15 -5.89 24.07 -5.69
C ASN A 15 -4.58 23.71 -4.97
N ASP A 16 -4.46 22.48 -4.45
CA ASP A 16 -3.25 21.98 -3.79
C ASP A 16 -2.62 20.83 -4.60
N ARG A 17 -1.78 21.24 -5.57
CA ARG A 17 -1.08 20.30 -6.44
C ARG A 17 -0.08 19.43 -5.70
N GLY A 18 0.49 19.90 -4.58
CA GLY A 18 1.39 19.11 -3.73
C GLY A 18 0.65 17.95 -3.09
N PHE A 19 -0.49 18.23 -2.47
CA PHE A 19 -1.37 17.20 -1.91
C PHE A 19 -1.94 16.27 -2.99
N ALA A 20 -2.34 16.80 -4.15
CA ALA A 20 -2.83 15.98 -5.26
C ALA A 20 -1.78 14.97 -5.74
N ALA A 21 -0.53 15.42 -5.92
CA ALA A 21 0.58 14.55 -6.30
C ALA A 21 0.90 13.52 -5.20
N PHE A 22 0.86 13.91 -3.91
CA PHE A 22 0.98 13.02 -2.77
C PHE A 22 -0.10 11.92 -2.81
N MET A 23 -1.36 12.30 -3.02
CA MET A 23 -2.48 11.36 -3.11
C MET A 23 -2.39 10.42 -4.30
N LEU A 24 -1.88 10.88 -5.45
CA LEU A 24 -1.65 10.04 -6.63
C LEU A 24 -0.59 8.97 -6.34
N CYS A 25 0.53 9.34 -5.74
CA CYS A 25 1.57 8.39 -5.34
C CYS A 25 1.04 7.37 -4.32
N LEU A 26 0.26 7.82 -3.34
CA LEU A 26 -0.41 6.93 -2.37
C LEU A 26 -1.40 5.98 -3.05
N PHE A 27 -2.15 6.48 -4.01
CA PHE A 27 -3.12 5.69 -4.75
C PHE A 27 -2.43 4.55 -5.51
N LEU A 28 -1.32 4.82 -6.21
CA LEU A 28 -0.55 3.83 -6.94
C LEU A 28 0.01 2.73 -6.02
N ILE A 29 0.73 3.12 -4.95
CA ILE A 29 1.31 2.15 -4.00
C ILE A 29 0.23 1.33 -3.31
N GLY A 30 -0.83 1.98 -2.87
CA GLY A 30 -1.89 1.30 -2.17
C GLY A 30 -2.71 0.39 -3.08
N THR A 31 -2.90 0.75 -4.37
CA THR A 31 -3.50 -0.15 -5.36
C THR A 31 -2.66 -1.40 -5.51
N GLY A 32 -1.33 -1.27 -5.70
CA GLY A 32 -0.43 -2.41 -5.76
C GLY A 32 -0.49 -3.32 -4.53
N ASN A 33 -0.62 -2.73 -3.33
CA ASN A 33 -0.71 -3.51 -2.10
C ASN A 33 -2.03 -4.26 -1.94
N ILE A 34 -3.15 -3.62 -2.29
CA ILE A 34 -4.49 -4.19 -2.08
C ILE A 34 -4.82 -5.22 -3.17
N MET A 35 -4.39 -4.99 -4.42
CA MET A 35 -4.71 -5.87 -5.54
C MET A 35 -4.17 -7.30 -5.38
N VAL A 36 -3.09 -7.49 -4.64
CA VAL A 36 -2.47 -8.82 -4.45
C VAL A 36 -3.10 -9.63 -3.33
N THR A 37 -3.98 -9.04 -2.52
CA THR A 37 -4.55 -9.70 -1.34
C THR A 37 -5.41 -10.91 -1.70
N ALA A 38 -6.35 -10.75 -2.63
CA ALA A 38 -7.22 -11.84 -3.07
C ALA A 38 -6.45 -12.90 -3.88
N PRO A 39 -5.59 -12.57 -4.85
CA PRO A 39 -4.71 -13.55 -5.50
C PRO A 39 -3.84 -14.35 -4.53
N LEU A 40 -3.33 -13.73 -3.44
CA LEU A 40 -2.52 -14.45 -2.47
C LEU A 40 -3.31 -15.59 -1.81
N VAL A 41 -4.57 -15.36 -1.43
CA VAL A 41 -5.42 -16.40 -0.85
C VAL A 41 -5.49 -17.62 -1.78
N ILE A 42 -5.74 -17.37 -3.07
CA ILE A 42 -5.84 -18.45 -4.08
C ILE A 42 -4.49 -19.18 -4.21
N ILE A 43 -3.38 -18.45 -4.29
CA ILE A 43 -2.03 -19.04 -4.41
C ILE A 43 -1.66 -19.86 -3.18
N LEU A 44 -2.00 -19.42 -1.97
CA LEU A 44 -1.72 -20.15 -0.73
C LEU A 44 -2.48 -21.50 -0.69
N ASP A 45 -3.71 -21.53 -1.17
CA ASP A 45 -4.50 -22.76 -1.28
C ASP A 45 -4.02 -23.64 -2.44
N ASP A 46 -3.96 -23.09 -3.67
CA ASP A 46 -3.71 -23.86 -4.88
C ASP A 46 -2.27 -24.40 -4.97
N GLN A 47 -1.28 -23.55 -4.68
CA GLN A 47 0.13 -23.89 -4.87
C GLN A 47 0.78 -24.42 -3.58
N PHE A 48 0.54 -23.77 -2.43
CA PHE A 48 1.18 -24.14 -1.18
C PHE A 48 0.37 -25.13 -0.35
N LYS A 49 -0.89 -25.41 -0.74
CA LYS A 49 -1.80 -26.35 -0.05
C LYS A 49 -1.96 -26.04 1.44
N LEU A 50 -1.97 -24.76 1.78
CA LEU A 50 -2.12 -24.33 3.16
C LEU A 50 -3.58 -24.41 3.60
N ASP A 51 -3.77 -24.80 4.86
CA ASP A 51 -5.08 -24.73 5.48
C ASP A 51 -5.52 -23.28 5.76
N TYR A 52 -6.79 -23.11 6.11
CA TYR A 52 -7.38 -21.81 6.38
C TYR A 52 -6.69 -21.05 7.53
N VAL A 53 -6.23 -21.77 8.58
CA VAL A 53 -5.56 -21.16 9.74
C VAL A 53 -4.20 -20.59 9.34
N GLN A 54 -3.43 -21.35 8.56
CA GLN A 54 -2.13 -20.95 8.05
C GLN A 54 -2.26 -19.76 7.09
N ALA A 55 -3.26 -19.77 6.21
CA ALA A 55 -3.54 -18.67 5.30
C ALA A 55 -3.89 -17.37 6.07
N ILE A 56 -4.77 -17.46 7.09
CA ILE A 56 -5.08 -16.30 7.96
C ILE A 56 -3.84 -15.84 8.73
N ALA A 57 -3.01 -16.75 9.22
CA ALA A 57 -1.77 -16.39 9.91
C ALA A 57 -0.89 -15.50 9.02
N ILE A 58 -0.68 -15.87 7.77
CA ILE A 58 0.14 -15.14 6.80
C ILE A 58 -0.49 -13.80 6.43
N LEU A 59 -1.79 -13.81 6.10
CA LEU A 59 -2.47 -12.63 5.57
C LEU A 59 -2.76 -11.56 6.61
N THR A 60 -3.00 -11.99 7.85
CA THR A 60 -3.61 -11.11 8.87
C THR A 60 -2.87 -11.17 10.20
N SER A 61 -2.73 -12.36 10.80
CA SER A 61 -2.27 -12.45 12.20
C SER A 61 -0.83 -11.99 12.36
N ILE A 62 0.09 -12.50 11.53
CA ILE A 62 1.52 -12.11 11.58
C ILE A 62 1.70 -10.61 11.30
N PRO A 63 1.13 -10.04 10.21
CA PRO A 63 1.25 -8.61 9.98
C PRO A 63 0.71 -7.75 11.13
N ILE A 64 -0.45 -8.09 11.69
CA ILE A 64 -1.05 -7.33 12.81
C ILE A 64 -0.22 -7.47 14.08
N LEU A 65 0.33 -8.64 14.39
CA LEU A 65 1.19 -8.84 15.56
C LEU A 65 2.52 -8.08 15.46
N ILE A 66 3.10 -7.98 14.27
CA ILE A 66 4.38 -7.28 14.05
C ILE A 66 4.20 -5.75 14.00
N MET A 67 3.05 -5.28 13.53
CA MET A 67 2.77 -3.86 13.34
C MET A 67 3.07 -2.98 14.57
N PRO A 68 2.63 -3.30 15.81
CA PRO A 68 2.89 -2.47 16.99
C PRO A 68 4.37 -2.29 17.29
N PHE A 69 5.20 -3.30 17.03
CA PHE A 69 6.64 -3.23 17.28
C PHE A 69 7.37 -2.30 16.29
N SER A 70 6.80 -2.09 15.10
CA SER A 70 7.36 -1.20 14.09
C SER A 70 6.92 0.26 14.24
N ILE A 71 5.79 0.55 14.88
CA ILE A 71 5.25 1.90 15.08
C ILE A 71 6.26 2.85 15.74
N PRO A 72 6.99 2.48 16.84
CA PRO A 72 7.95 3.39 17.45
C PRO A 72 9.10 3.82 16.54
N ILE A 73 9.51 2.95 15.62
CA ILE A 73 10.56 3.25 14.65
C ILE A 73 10.06 4.29 13.64
N TRP A 74 8.88 4.03 13.08
CA TRP A 74 8.26 4.89 12.07
C TRP A 74 7.80 6.23 12.63
N SER A 75 7.30 6.28 13.87
CA SER A 75 6.90 7.53 14.53
C SER A 75 8.09 8.46 14.75
N ARG A 76 9.26 7.91 15.14
CA ARG A 76 10.50 8.71 15.27
C ARG A 76 10.95 9.31 13.94
N LEU A 77 10.76 8.60 12.84
CA LEU A 77 11.08 9.12 11.51
C LEU A 77 10.07 10.18 11.09
N LEU A 78 8.76 9.90 11.20
CA LEU A 78 7.70 10.82 10.82
C LEU A 78 7.74 12.14 11.61
N ALA A 79 8.13 12.09 12.89
CA ALA A 79 8.30 13.29 13.72
C ALA A 79 9.43 14.21 13.24
N LYS A 80 10.39 13.71 12.47
CA LYS A 80 11.59 14.46 12.03
C LYS A 80 11.50 15.00 10.61
N VAL A 81 10.61 14.45 9.78
CA VAL A 81 10.55 14.76 8.35
C VAL A 81 9.11 14.96 7.90
N HIS A 82 8.92 15.75 6.84
CA HIS A 82 7.62 15.88 6.18
C HIS A 82 7.12 14.52 5.66
N VAL A 83 5.81 14.29 5.66
CA VAL A 83 5.19 13.00 5.27
C VAL A 83 5.62 12.54 3.87
N VAL A 84 5.86 13.43 2.93
CA VAL A 84 6.35 13.10 1.58
C VAL A 84 7.72 12.43 1.67
N ARG A 85 8.65 12.97 2.47
CA ARG A 85 9.97 12.39 2.69
C ARG A 85 9.89 11.08 3.48
N PHE A 86 9.00 11.00 4.45
CA PHE A 86 8.70 9.74 5.12
C PHE A 86 8.26 8.66 4.13
N ARG A 87 7.31 8.98 3.24
CA ARG A 87 6.80 8.05 2.22
C ARG A 87 7.84 7.66 1.18
N SER A 88 8.75 8.55 0.82
CA SER A 88 9.84 8.23 -0.11
C SER A 88 10.77 7.11 0.41
N ILE A 89 10.85 6.92 1.73
CA ILE A 89 11.61 5.84 2.37
C ILE A 89 10.70 4.63 2.64
N HIS A 90 9.57 4.85 3.30
CA HIS A 90 8.67 3.81 3.77
C HIS A 90 8.08 2.96 2.64
N SER A 91 7.81 3.56 1.47
CA SER A 91 7.15 2.87 0.35
C SER A 91 7.94 1.67 -0.20
N TRP A 92 9.26 1.67 -0.07
CA TRP A 92 10.13 0.59 -0.56
C TRP A 92 9.89 -0.74 0.14
N ILE A 93 9.39 -0.72 1.39
CA ILE A 93 9.05 -1.95 2.12
C ILE A 93 8.01 -2.77 1.37
N PHE A 94 6.99 -2.12 0.84
CA PHE A 94 5.93 -2.81 0.10
C PHE A 94 6.41 -3.35 -1.24
N ILE A 95 7.35 -2.65 -1.89
CA ILE A 95 7.97 -3.11 -3.14
C ILE A 95 8.82 -4.35 -2.87
N ILE A 96 9.68 -4.29 -1.86
CA ILE A 96 10.55 -5.41 -1.44
C ILE A 96 9.67 -6.63 -1.09
N LYS A 97 8.60 -6.42 -0.30
CA LYS A 97 7.65 -7.48 0.06
C LYS A 97 7.01 -8.10 -1.19
N ASN A 98 6.53 -7.30 -2.14
CA ASN A 98 5.91 -7.81 -3.35
C ASN A 98 6.89 -8.62 -4.21
N LEU A 99 8.12 -8.13 -4.38
CA LEU A 99 9.16 -8.87 -5.11
C LEU A 99 9.54 -10.17 -4.39
N LEU A 100 9.65 -10.15 -3.06
CA LEU A 100 9.92 -11.35 -2.28
C LEU A 100 8.80 -12.39 -2.45
N VAL A 101 7.53 -11.99 -2.35
CA VAL A 101 6.40 -12.91 -2.55
C VAL A 101 6.42 -13.48 -3.97
N PHE A 102 6.68 -12.66 -5.01
CA PHE A 102 6.84 -13.16 -6.37
C PHE A 102 7.91 -14.25 -6.47
N MET A 103 9.10 -14.01 -5.88
CA MET A 103 10.18 -15.00 -5.88
C MET A 103 9.79 -16.28 -5.10
N CYS A 104 9.09 -16.13 -3.97
CA CYS A 104 8.61 -17.27 -3.19
C CYS A 104 7.60 -18.12 -3.96
N ILE A 105 6.73 -17.50 -4.72
CA ILE A 105 5.77 -18.20 -5.60
C ILE A 105 6.51 -18.94 -6.72
N LEU A 106 7.48 -18.27 -7.36
CA LEU A 106 8.26 -18.84 -8.47
C LEU A 106 9.03 -20.09 -8.05
N TYR A 107 9.62 -20.09 -6.85
CA TYR A 107 10.43 -21.20 -6.33
C TYR A 107 9.67 -22.11 -5.32
N SER A 108 8.36 -21.90 -5.14
CA SER A 108 7.53 -22.62 -4.15
C SER A 108 8.15 -22.59 -2.73
N TRP A 109 8.73 -21.44 -2.34
CA TRP A 109 9.47 -21.29 -1.08
C TRP A 109 8.56 -20.73 0.02
N LEU A 110 7.86 -21.63 0.73
CA LEU A 110 6.92 -21.27 1.79
C LEU A 110 7.52 -20.45 2.95
N PRO A 111 8.73 -20.74 3.49
CA PRO A 111 9.29 -19.91 4.57
C PRO A 111 9.43 -18.43 4.19
N GLY A 112 9.74 -18.14 2.93
CA GLY A 112 9.84 -16.78 2.45
C GLY A 112 8.49 -16.03 2.46
N ILE A 113 7.37 -16.73 2.28
CA ILE A 113 6.03 -16.14 2.42
C ILE A 113 5.78 -15.66 3.87
N TYR A 114 6.21 -16.44 4.88
CA TYR A 114 6.15 -15.99 6.28
C TYR A 114 7.04 -14.78 6.55
N ILE A 115 8.24 -14.74 5.97
CA ILE A 115 9.13 -13.55 6.05
C ILE A 115 8.44 -12.34 5.40
N ALA A 116 7.79 -12.52 4.26
CA ALA A 116 7.05 -11.45 3.60
C ALA A 116 5.87 -10.94 4.46
N ALA A 117 5.20 -11.80 5.22
CA ALA A 117 4.16 -11.43 6.17
C ALA A 117 4.72 -10.55 7.31
N VAL A 118 5.92 -10.86 7.82
CA VAL A 118 6.62 -10.02 8.81
C VAL A 118 6.96 -8.64 8.20
N ILE A 119 7.51 -8.61 6.99
CA ILE A 119 7.82 -7.36 6.26
C ILE A 119 6.54 -6.54 6.03
N GLN A 120 5.42 -7.18 5.71
CA GLN A 120 4.11 -6.54 5.59
C GLN A 120 3.70 -5.85 6.90
N GLY A 121 3.89 -6.52 8.05
CA GLY A 121 3.61 -5.96 9.37
C GLY A 121 4.46 -4.74 9.70
N ILE A 122 5.76 -4.78 9.35
CA ILE A 122 6.65 -3.61 9.47
C ILE A 122 6.13 -2.44 8.61
N GLY A 123 5.70 -2.72 7.39
CA GLY A 123 5.08 -1.74 6.51
C GLY A 123 3.76 -1.17 7.05
N PHE A 124 2.94 -2.01 7.67
CA PHE A 124 1.65 -1.57 8.25
C PHE A 124 1.84 -0.53 9.36
N GLY A 125 2.86 -0.66 10.22
CA GLY A 125 3.12 0.31 11.28
C GLY A 125 3.36 1.72 10.78
N GLY A 126 4.15 1.88 9.71
CA GLY A 126 4.33 3.18 9.05
C GLY A 126 3.08 3.64 8.30
N GLY A 127 2.37 2.70 7.68
CA GLY A 127 1.12 2.98 6.96
C GLY A 127 0.02 3.54 7.85
N VAL A 128 -0.17 2.98 9.05
CA VAL A 128 -1.16 3.46 10.03
C VAL A 128 -0.82 4.89 10.51
N LEU A 129 0.45 5.19 10.74
CA LEU A 129 0.87 6.55 11.15
C LEU A 129 0.62 7.56 10.02
N GLU A 130 1.01 7.22 8.80
CA GLU A 130 0.80 8.08 7.64
C GLU A 130 -0.70 8.28 7.37
N TRP A 131 -1.49 7.23 7.44
CA TRP A 131 -2.94 7.30 7.26
C TRP A 131 -3.60 8.31 8.19
N ASN A 132 -3.23 8.30 9.48
CA ASN A 132 -3.86 9.14 10.48
C ASN A 132 -3.26 10.55 10.54
N LEU A 133 -1.97 10.71 10.25
CA LEU A 133 -1.24 11.96 10.51
C LEU A 133 -0.75 12.65 9.23
N GLY A 134 -0.59 11.92 8.11
CA GLY A 134 0.06 12.44 6.92
C GLY A 134 -0.61 13.65 6.29
N HIS A 135 -1.93 13.77 6.38
CA HIS A 135 -2.65 14.91 5.83
C HIS A 135 -2.41 16.21 6.60
N HIS A 136 -1.96 16.15 7.86
CA HIS A 136 -1.68 17.34 8.68
C HIS A 136 -0.47 18.15 8.16
N ASP A 137 0.42 17.52 7.41
CA ASP A 137 1.56 18.24 6.81
C ASP A 137 1.15 19.15 5.62
N PHE A 138 -0.06 18.95 5.08
CA PHE A 138 -0.64 19.75 3.99
C PHE A 138 -1.76 20.68 4.46
N ALA A 139 -2.50 20.26 5.48
CA ALA A 139 -3.72 20.93 5.90
C ALA A 139 -3.49 21.86 7.10
N SER A 140 -4.12 23.03 7.09
CA SER A 140 -4.30 23.81 8.33
C SER A 140 -5.27 23.07 9.28
N PRO A 141 -5.26 23.37 10.60
CA PRO A 141 -6.21 22.77 11.53
C PRO A 141 -7.68 22.91 11.09
N GLN A 142 -8.02 24.03 10.43
CA GLN A 142 -9.39 24.32 9.97
C GLN A 142 -9.78 23.51 8.73
N SER A 143 -8.82 23.11 7.90
CA SER A 143 -9.06 22.37 6.65
C SER A 143 -8.76 20.87 6.76
N SER A 144 -8.19 20.39 7.87
CA SER A 144 -7.75 19.01 8.09
C SER A 144 -8.84 17.97 7.77
N THR A 145 -10.08 18.22 8.17
CA THR A 145 -11.23 17.34 7.88
C THR A 145 -11.48 17.18 6.37
N GLN A 146 -11.28 18.23 5.57
CA GLN A 146 -11.47 18.18 4.12
C GLN A 146 -10.37 17.33 3.45
N TYR A 147 -9.12 17.51 3.86
CA TYR A 147 -7.99 16.71 3.36
C TYR A 147 -8.14 15.24 3.72
N MET A 148 -8.53 14.94 4.97
CA MET A 148 -8.84 13.58 5.39
C MET A 148 -10.01 13.00 4.61
N GLY A 149 -11.05 13.78 4.32
CA GLY A 149 -12.19 13.37 3.49
C GLY A 149 -11.76 12.92 2.09
N VAL A 150 -10.85 13.67 1.45
CA VAL A 150 -10.26 13.27 0.14
C VAL A 150 -9.51 11.96 0.27
N HIS A 151 -8.65 11.83 1.29
CA HIS A 151 -7.85 10.63 1.55
C HIS A 151 -8.76 9.39 1.71
N VAL A 152 -9.77 9.47 2.57
CA VAL A 152 -10.72 8.37 2.82
C VAL A 152 -11.48 8.00 1.55
N THR A 153 -11.96 8.99 0.78
CA THR A 153 -12.72 8.74 -0.46
C THR A 153 -11.86 8.02 -1.50
N LEU A 154 -10.66 8.51 -1.77
CA LEU A 154 -9.75 7.86 -2.74
C LEU A 154 -9.32 6.46 -2.28
N THR A 155 -9.14 6.26 -0.98
CA THR A 155 -8.85 4.93 -0.44
C THR A 155 -10.04 4.00 -0.53
N GLY A 156 -11.27 4.49 -0.33
CA GLY A 156 -12.49 3.70 -0.53
C GLY A 156 -12.64 3.22 -1.97
N ILE A 157 -12.44 4.12 -2.95
CA ILE A 157 -12.46 3.79 -4.39
C ILE A 157 -11.41 2.71 -4.69
N ARG A 158 -10.18 2.90 -4.22
CA ARG A 158 -9.09 1.94 -4.38
C ARG A 158 -9.41 0.60 -3.72
N GLY A 159 -9.94 0.62 -2.49
CA GLY A 159 -10.33 -0.59 -1.74
C GLY A 159 -11.39 -1.42 -2.47
N LEU A 160 -12.29 -0.77 -3.20
CA LEU A 160 -13.32 -1.44 -3.99
C LEU A 160 -12.73 -2.03 -5.29
N LEU A 161 -11.92 -1.27 -6.02
CA LEU A 161 -11.50 -1.63 -7.38
C LEU A 161 -10.23 -2.50 -7.40
N ALA A 162 -9.27 -2.28 -6.50
CA ALA A 162 -7.98 -2.93 -6.57
C ALA A 162 -8.03 -4.46 -6.39
N PRO A 163 -8.83 -5.04 -5.47
CA PRO A 163 -8.95 -6.50 -5.37
C PRO A 163 -9.49 -7.14 -6.65
N LEU A 164 -10.52 -6.51 -7.27
CA LEU A 164 -11.13 -7.00 -8.51
C LEU A 164 -10.10 -6.97 -9.65
N PHE A 165 -9.36 -5.87 -9.76
CA PHE A 165 -8.30 -5.72 -10.75
C PHE A 165 -7.17 -6.74 -10.53
N GLY A 166 -6.83 -7.03 -9.29
CA GLY A 166 -5.84 -8.05 -8.94
C GLY A 166 -6.26 -9.45 -9.38
N VAL A 167 -7.49 -9.85 -9.10
CA VAL A 167 -8.03 -11.15 -9.54
C VAL A 167 -8.13 -11.22 -11.06
N PHE A 168 -8.52 -10.13 -11.73
CA PHE A 168 -8.57 -10.09 -13.19
C PHE A 168 -7.19 -10.33 -13.81
N ILE A 169 -6.15 -9.60 -13.34
CA ILE A 169 -4.77 -9.80 -13.82
C ILE A 169 -4.27 -11.21 -13.51
N TYR A 170 -4.54 -11.73 -12.31
CA TYR A 170 -4.18 -13.08 -11.91
C TYR A 170 -4.74 -14.12 -12.89
N LYS A 171 -6.04 -14.06 -13.20
CA LYS A 171 -6.70 -14.96 -14.15
C LYS A 171 -6.14 -14.81 -15.57
N MET A 172 -5.99 -13.57 -16.04
CA MET A 172 -5.42 -13.28 -17.36
C MET A 172 -4.03 -13.90 -17.53
N LEU A 173 -3.18 -13.84 -16.49
CA LEU A 173 -1.84 -14.44 -16.53
C LEU A 173 -1.90 -15.98 -16.56
N LEU A 174 -2.83 -16.60 -15.83
CA LEU A 174 -3.05 -18.05 -15.88
C LEU A 174 -3.52 -18.50 -17.27
N ASP A 175 -4.48 -17.79 -17.86
CA ASP A 175 -5.03 -18.09 -19.19
C ASP A 175 -3.96 -17.95 -20.29
N GLN A 176 -2.96 -17.09 -20.09
CA GLN A 176 -1.81 -16.94 -20.98
C GLN A 176 -0.69 -17.96 -20.74
N GLY A 177 -0.92 -18.97 -19.90
CA GLY A 177 0.02 -20.06 -19.64
C GLY A 177 1.03 -19.79 -18.52
N SER A 178 0.83 -18.77 -17.70
CA SER A 178 1.63 -18.60 -16.48
C SER A 178 1.36 -19.75 -15.50
N ALA A 179 2.41 -20.46 -15.08
CA ALA A 179 2.28 -21.64 -14.22
C ALA A 179 1.68 -21.31 -12.84
N THR A 180 1.76 -20.07 -12.36
CA THR A 180 1.44 -19.75 -10.96
C THR A 180 0.59 -18.49 -10.78
N GLY A 181 0.31 -17.72 -11.82
CA GLY A 181 -0.35 -16.40 -11.69
C GLY A 181 0.43 -15.37 -10.84
N GLY A 182 1.59 -15.74 -10.29
CA GLY A 182 2.41 -14.89 -9.41
C GLY A 182 2.87 -13.58 -10.02
N GLY A 183 2.83 -13.45 -11.35
CA GLY A 183 3.12 -12.21 -12.08
C GLY A 183 2.30 -10.99 -11.64
N VAL A 184 1.14 -11.19 -10.99
CA VAL A 184 0.36 -10.10 -10.40
C VAL A 184 1.17 -9.30 -9.38
N TYR A 185 2.14 -9.94 -8.69
CA TYR A 185 3.05 -9.28 -7.75
C TYR A 185 4.08 -8.39 -8.44
N LEU A 186 4.49 -8.72 -9.67
CA LEU A 186 5.33 -7.83 -10.48
C LEU A 186 4.56 -6.57 -10.89
N VAL A 187 3.30 -6.71 -11.29
CA VAL A 187 2.43 -5.55 -11.58
C VAL A 187 2.27 -4.68 -10.34
N ALA A 188 2.03 -5.29 -9.17
CA ALA A 188 1.95 -4.58 -7.89
C ALA A 188 3.26 -3.87 -7.53
N ALA A 189 4.41 -4.52 -7.75
CA ALA A 189 5.72 -3.91 -7.53
C ALA A 189 5.97 -2.74 -8.49
N LEU A 190 5.59 -2.83 -9.76
CA LEU A 190 5.70 -1.73 -10.72
C LEU A 190 4.86 -0.51 -10.29
N LEU A 191 3.60 -0.72 -9.88
CA LEU A 191 2.77 0.36 -9.33
C LEU A 191 3.42 0.96 -8.08
N GLY A 192 3.99 0.11 -7.22
CA GLY A 192 4.76 0.54 -6.06
C GLY A 192 5.97 1.40 -6.43
N ILE A 193 6.78 0.97 -7.41
CA ILE A 193 7.96 1.69 -7.90
C ILE A 193 7.55 3.06 -8.48
N LEU A 194 6.50 3.13 -9.29
CA LEU A 194 5.99 4.39 -9.83
C LEU A 194 5.60 5.36 -8.70
N GLY A 195 4.85 4.89 -7.70
CA GLY A 195 4.45 5.73 -6.57
C GLY A 195 5.64 6.13 -5.67
N ALA A 196 6.57 5.20 -5.38
CA ALA A 196 7.77 5.49 -4.58
C ALA A 196 8.71 6.48 -5.28
N THR A 197 8.89 6.32 -6.59
CA THR A 197 9.67 7.27 -7.41
C THR A 197 9.00 8.65 -7.42
N GLY A 198 7.66 8.69 -7.54
CA GLY A 198 6.90 9.93 -7.39
C GLY A 198 7.17 10.61 -6.04
N PHE A 199 7.17 9.86 -4.93
CA PHE A 199 7.54 10.41 -3.61
C PHE A 199 8.99 10.88 -3.54
N LEU A 200 9.93 10.15 -4.15
CA LEU A 200 11.34 10.60 -4.21
C LEU A 200 11.48 11.94 -4.95
N LEU A 201 10.77 12.11 -6.07
CA LEU A 201 10.78 13.36 -6.83
C LEU A 201 10.13 14.50 -6.04
N LEU A 202 8.96 14.26 -5.45
CA LEU A 202 8.25 15.21 -4.62
C LEU A 202 9.06 15.63 -3.38
N SER A 203 9.79 14.70 -2.77
CA SER A 203 10.54 14.95 -1.54
C SER A 203 11.62 16.02 -1.67
N LYS A 204 12.08 16.30 -2.89
CA LYS A 204 13.04 17.38 -3.17
C LYS A 204 12.48 18.78 -2.89
N GLY A 205 11.15 18.93 -2.95
CA GLY A 205 10.46 20.19 -2.62
C GLY A 205 10.04 20.34 -1.15
N TYR A 206 10.22 19.29 -0.34
CA TYR A 206 9.81 19.24 1.07
C TYR A 206 11.01 18.95 1.97
N SER A 207 11.91 19.92 2.11
CA SER A 207 12.99 19.89 3.11
C SER A 207 12.44 20.46 4.42
N LYS A 208 12.35 19.61 5.46
CA LYS A 208 12.38 20.08 6.85
C LYS A 208 13.80 20.12 7.30
#